data_91ebb065ec089444e5790230d07cf994
#
_entry.id   91ebb065ec089444e5790230d07cf994
#
_cell.length_a   1.000
_cell.length_b   1.000
_cell.length_c   1.000
_cell.angle_alpha   90.00
_cell.angle_beta   90.00
_cell.angle_gamma   90.00
#
_symmetry.space_group_name_H-M   'P 1'
#
loop_
_entity.id
_entity.type
_entity.pdbx_description
1 polymer ?
#
loop_
_entity_poly.entity_id
_entity_poly.type
_entity_poly.pdbx_seq_one_letter_code
_entity_poly.pdbx_strand_id
1 'polypeptide(L)'
;MGKKKETGSKEHKTDKMKIEECTEKRLRALEPNAVKTKVTNTVEEVQDDYITAYQNRLATHMDELKWLYYELYRSNEQSFQYFLSLLDKYARERSPELRALDQERMRKPQWFKGNNLIGVLLYTNCFGKDLKGVEKRIPYLKECGFNYMHLMPILESPKEKSDGGYAVSNFHKVQPELGTMDDLKSLCSACHEEGISVCLDFVMNHCSEEHEWVKRAKNGEQEFQDRFFMFNDWGLPNEFERTVPQVFPESAPGNFTYCEEAKKVVMTTFYPYQWDLNYGNPTVLNDMLENMLFLCNQGADVFRLDAVPYIWKKLGTNCRNLPEVHTLVRIFRMAMEIVAPGVLLLGEVVMEPQKVVPYFGSLEKPQCHMLYNVTTMASTWHTVATQDTRLMQHQLGQVFALPKDMVFLNYLRCHDDIGWGLDYAFLEQFSITEIPHKAFLNAYFRGFTEDSDARGELYNDDPVRGDARLCGTTASLCGLEAAAYEKDEHKIKAALQLDLMLHAFLLSQSGIPVLYS
;
A
#
# COMPACT_ATOMS: atom_id res chain seq x y z
N MET A 1 -30.07 -0.15 59.05
CA MET A 1 -28.67 -0.30 59.46
C MET A 1 -27.90 -1.08 58.40
N GLY A 2 -26.84 -0.54 57.84
CA GLY A 2 -25.98 -1.22 56.88
C GLY A 2 -25.39 -0.28 55.87
N LYS A 3 -24.29 0.45 56.25
CA LYS A 3 -23.51 1.33 55.37
C LYS A 3 -22.85 0.51 54.24
N LYS A 4 -23.09 0.83 52.98
CA LYS A 4 -22.24 0.43 51.84
C LYS A 4 -21.15 1.50 51.65
N LYS A 5 -19.91 1.06 51.67
CA LYS A 5 -18.72 1.87 51.45
C LYS A 5 -18.59 2.30 49.98
N GLU A 6 -18.47 3.60 49.78
CA GLU A 6 -17.90 4.20 48.57
C GLU A 6 -16.35 4.07 48.63
N THR A 7 -15.79 3.18 47.82
CA THR A 7 -14.34 3.10 47.62
C THR A 7 -14.06 2.65 46.18
N GLY A 8 -14.28 3.50 45.18
CA GLY A 8 -13.99 3.19 43.79
C GLY A 8 -13.67 4.39 42.89
N SER A 9 -13.82 5.59 43.41
CA SER A 9 -13.79 6.81 42.57
C SER A 9 -12.51 7.64 42.70
N LYS A 10 -11.62 7.34 43.66
CA LYS A 10 -10.41 8.16 43.87
C LYS A 10 -9.16 7.63 43.15
N GLU A 11 -9.02 6.35 42.94
CA GLU A 11 -7.84 5.79 42.24
C GLU A 11 -7.83 6.10 40.75
N HIS A 12 -8.98 6.04 40.08
CA HIS A 12 -9.07 6.35 38.63
C HIS A 12 -8.81 7.83 38.27
N LYS A 13 -9.06 8.77 39.21
CA LYS A 13 -8.73 10.19 39.02
C LYS A 13 -7.24 10.49 39.19
N THR A 14 -6.56 9.75 40.04
CA THR A 14 -5.13 9.94 40.34
C THR A 14 -4.25 9.43 39.21
N ASP A 15 -4.65 8.35 38.56
CA ASP A 15 -3.90 7.79 37.40
C ASP A 15 -4.09 8.64 36.14
N LYS A 16 -5.29 9.17 35.91
CA LYS A 16 -5.54 10.09 34.79
C LYS A 16 -4.74 11.39 34.91
N MET A 17 -4.67 11.97 36.12
CA MET A 17 -3.84 13.15 36.38
C MET A 17 -2.34 12.87 36.23
N LYS A 18 -1.85 11.68 36.60
CA LYS A 18 -0.44 11.31 36.38
C LYS A 18 -0.08 11.10 34.92
N ILE A 19 -1.02 10.59 34.12
CA ILE A 19 -0.84 10.40 32.66
C ILE A 19 -0.84 11.77 31.97
N GLU A 20 -1.74 12.69 32.36
CA GLU A 20 -1.80 14.04 31.80
C GLU A 20 -0.55 14.86 32.17
N GLU A 21 -0.05 14.74 33.41
CA GLU A 21 1.16 15.42 33.86
C GLU A 21 2.45 14.86 33.21
N CYS A 22 2.48 13.57 32.92
CA CYS A 22 3.58 12.94 32.19
C CYS A 22 3.58 13.32 30.71
N THR A 23 2.40 13.49 30.11
CA THR A 23 2.22 13.94 28.73
C THR A 23 2.59 15.41 28.57
N GLU A 24 2.17 16.28 29.49
CA GLU A 24 2.57 17.71 29.50
C GLU A 24 4.08 17.90 29.73
N LYS A 25 4.69 17.11 30.60
CA LYS A 25 6.15 17.14 30.79
C LYS A 25 6.92 16.71 29.54
N ARG A 26 6.41 15.71 28.82
CA ARG A 26 7.01 15.29 27.54
C ARG A 26 6.80 16.33 26.43
N LEU A 27 5.64 17.00 26.38
CA LEU A 27 5.37 18.07 25.42
C LEU A 27 6.19 19.32 25.72
N ARG A 28 6.40 19.69 27.01
CA ARG A 28 7.27 20.82 27.38
C ARG A 28 8.76 20.57 27.15
N ALA A 29 9.19 19.30 27.12
CA ALA A 29 10.56 18.93 26.73
C ALA A 29 10.82 19.03 25.21
N LEU A 30 9.77 19.21 24.41
CA LEU A 30 9.81 19.36 22.95
C LEU A 30 9.62 20.81 22.49
N GLU A 31 9.40 21.77 23.39
CA GLU A 31 9.36 23.19 23.01
C GLU A 31 10.78 23.75 22.86
N PRO A 32 11.21 24.17 21.67
CA PRO A 32 12.48 24.86 21.52
C PRO A 32 12.38 26.27 22.15
N ASN A 33 13.32 26.60 23.00
CA ASN A 33 13.52 27.96 23.51
C ASN A 33 13.52 28.97 22.35
N ALA A 34 12.50 29.80 22.28
CA ALA A 34 12.40 30.87 21.29
C ALA A 34 13.40 31.97 21.62
N VAL A 35 14.64 31.81 21.19
CA VAL A 35 15.61 32.92 21.08
C VAL A 35 15.43 33.50 19.68
N LYS A 36 14.91 34.71 19.62
CA LYS A 36 14.90 35.54 18.39
C LYS A 36 16.34 35.92 18.06
N THR A 37 17.02 35.13 17.27
CA THR A 37 18.25 35.50 16.58
C THR A 37 17.96 35.53 15.09
N LYS A 38 18.24 36.63 14.41
CA LYS A 38 18.31 36.69 12.95
C LYS A 38 19.46 35.77 12.54
N VAL A 39 19.14 34.61 12.00
CA VAL A 39 20.14 33.64 11.57
C VAL A 39 20.19 33.66 10.04
N THR A 40 21.26 34.18 9.49
CA THR A 40 21.78 33.82 8.18
C THR A 40 22.58 32.55 8.38
N ASN A 41 21.94 31.40 8.48
CA ASN A 41 22.64 30.13 8.54
C ASN A 41 23.29 29.85 7.17
N THR A 42 24.55 29.49 7.17
CA THR A 42 25.22 29.01 5.97
C THR A 42 24.69 27.63 5.59
N VAL A 43 24.84 27.22 4.34
CA VAL A 43 24.39 25.88 3.85
C VAL A 43 25.02 24.75 4.68
N GLU A 44 26.24 24.94 5.18
CA GLU A 44 26.96 23.98 6.03
C GLU A 44 26.29 23.81 7.42
N GLU A 45 25.86 24.90 8.08
CA GLU A 45 25.17 24.84 9.38
C GLU A 45 23.82 24.13 9.30
N VAL A 46 23.07 24.35 8.22
CA VAL A 46 21.78 23.68 7.97
C VAL A 46 21.97 22.18 7.71
N GLN A 47 23.07 21.81 7.08
CA GLN A 47 23.42 20.42 6.81
C GLN A 47 23.82 19.67 8.11
N ASP A 48 24.55 20.31 9.00
CA ASP A 48 24.94 19.75 10.31
C ASP A 48 23.73 19.50 11.20
N ASP A 49 22.76 20.43 11.22
CA ASP A 49 21.50 20.26 11.99
C ASP A 49 20.67 19.09 11.50
N TYR A 50 20.59 18.88 10.17
CA TYR A 50 19.83 17.76 9.61
C TYR A 50 20.49 16.41 9.93
N ILE A 51 21.80 16.32 9.78
CA ILE A 51 22.56 15.09 10.09
C ILE A 51 22.48 14.77 11.59
N THR A 52 22.56 15.78 12.45
CA THR A 52 22.36 15.61 13.89
C THR A 52 20.93 15.08 14.20
N ALA A 53 19.92 15.62 13.54
CA ALA A 53 18.53 15.13 13.68
C ALA A 53 18.38 13.69 13.19
N TYR A 54 19.01 13.34 12.06
CA TYR A 54 19.08 11.96 11.56
C TYR A 54 19.72 11.02 12.59
N GLN A 55 20.87 11.39 13.14
CA GLN A 55 21.57 10.58 14.15
C GLN A 55 20.73 10.36 15.42
N ASN A 56 19.99 11.37 15.86
CA ASN A 56 19.07 11.26 16.98
C ASN A 56 17.91 10.30 16.68
N ARG A 57 17.32 10.35 15.47
CA ARG A 57 16.30 9.40 15.05
C ARG A 57 16.85 7.98 14.99
N LEU A 58 18.03 7.81 14.41
CA LEU A 58 18.71 6.51 14.35
C LEU A 58 18.97 5.96 15.76
N ALA A 59 19.49 6.77 16.67
CA ALA A 59 19.73 6.35 18.06
C ALA A 59 18.44 5.95 18.78
N THR A 60 17.33 6.66 18.52
CA THR A 60 16.02 6.35 19.12
C THR A 60 15.49 4.99 18.69
N HIS A 61 15.71 4.61 17.42
CA HIS A 61 15.21 3.35 16.86
C HIS A 61 16.21 2.19 16.92
N MET A 62 17.46 2.44 17.27
CA MET A 62 18.57 1.48 17.11
C MET A 62 18.30 0.14 17.79
N ASP A 63 17.88 0.15 19.05
CA ASP A 63 17.71 -1.08 19.84
C ASP A 63 16.58 -1.95 19.27
N GLU A 64 15.43 -1.35 18.94
CA GLU A 64 14.32 -2.07 18.30
C GLU A 64 14.69 -2.57 16.92
N LEU A 65 15.32 -1.73 16.10
CA LEU A 65 15.73 -2.04 14.75
C LEU A 65 16.72 -3.22 14.72
N LYS A 66 17.73 -3.18 15.59
CA LYS A 66 18.70 -4.26 15.73
C LYS A 66 18.04 -5.55 16.20
N TRP A 67 17.14 -5.47 17.17
CA TRP A 67 16.42 -6.63 17.68
C TRP A 67 15.57 -7.29 16.60
N LEU A 68 14.75 -6.52 15.85
CA LEU A 68 13.92 -7.03 14.75
C LEU A 68 14.75 -7.65 13.62
N TYR A 69 15.84 -6.99 13.25
CA TYR A 69 16.74 -7.49 12.22
C TYR A 69 17.38 -8.82 12.62
N TYR A 70 17.79 -8.94 13.88
CA TYR A 70 18.42 -10.17 14.39
C TYR A 70 17.41 -11.30 14.61
N GLU A 71 16.17 -10.99 14.91
CA GLU A 71 15.11 -11.99 14.98
C GLU A 71 14.91 -12.70 13.63
N LEU A 72 14.95 -11.94 12.52
CA LEU A 72 14.88 -12.52 11.18
C LEU A 72 16.17 -13.22 10.76
N TYR A 73 17.35 -12.67 11.09
CA TYR A 73 18.63 -13.06 10.48
C TYR A 73 19.69 -13.58 11.47
N ARG A 74 19.28 -13.99 12.66
CA ARG A 74 20.15 -14.69 13.64
C ARG A 74 21.46 -13.97 13.93
N SER A 75 21.42 -12.68 14.27
CA SER A 75 22.58 -11.86 14.63
C SER A 75 23.66 -11.76 13.51
N ASN A 76 23.22 -11.65 12.26
CA ASN A 76 24.11 -11.38 11.13
C ASN A 76 24.62 -9.93 11.18
N GLU A 77 25.69 -9.71 11.96
CA GLU A 77 26.26 -8.37 12.21
C GLU A 77 26.73 -7.72 10.92
N GLN A 78 27.41 -8.45 10.03
CA GLN A 78 27.93 -7.88 8.77
C GLN A 78 26.82 -7.33 7.90
N SER A 79 25.73 -8.06 7.75
CA SER A 79 24.58 -7.63 6.96
C SER A 79 23.84 -6.47 7.62
N PHE A 80 23.77 -6.44 8.96
CA PHE A 80 23.19 -5.32 9.71
C PHE A 80 24.04 -4.04 9.57
N GLN A 81 25.37 -4.14 9.60
CA GLN A 81 26.25 -2.99 9.36
C GLN A 81 26.08 -2.45 7.94
N TYR A 82 25.90 -3.32 6.95
CA TYR A 82 25.56 -2.89 5.59
C TYR A 82 24.21 -2.16 5.55
N PHE A 83 23.18 -2.70 6.21
CA PHE A 83 21.88 -2.04 6.37
C PHE A 83 22.04 -0.61 6.94
N LEU A 84 22.81 -0.44 8.02
CA LEU A 84 23.06 0.88 8.62
C LEU A 84 23.80 1.82 7.68
N SER A 85 24.74 1.31 6.89
CA SER A 85 25.46 2.11 5.91
C SER A 85 24.56 2.65 4.80
N LEU A 86 23.53 1.92 4.41
CA LEU A 86 22.50 2.39 3.47
C LEU A 86 21.69 3.55 4.07
N LEU A 87 21.28 3.45 5.33
CA LEU A 87 20.57 4.55 6.00
C LEU A 87 21.44 5.83 6.03
N ASP A 88 22.71 5.72 6.40
CA ASP A 88 23.63 6.88 6.43
C ASP A 88 23.87 7.47 5.04
N LYS A 89 24.10 6.63 4.02
CA LYS A 89 24.26 7.05 2.63
C LYS A 89 23.09 7.90 2.17
N TYR A 90 21.88 7.35 2.24
CA TYR A 90 20.69 8.01 1.70
C TYR A 90 20.22 9.22 2.52
N ALA A 91 20.48 9.25 3.84
CA ALA A 91 20.27 10.44 4.65
C ALA A 91 21.19 11.59 4.22
N ARG A 92 22.46 11.31 3.90
CA ARG A 92 23.42 12.32 3.42
C ARG A 92 23.12 12.79 1.99
N GLU A 93 22.66 11.88 1.13
CA GLU A 93 22.32 12.18 -0.27
C GLU A 93 20.97 12.88 -0.44
N ARG A 94 20.12 12.94 0.61
CA ARG A 94 18.81 13.58 0.55
C ARG A 94 18.93 15.08 0.29
N SER A 95 18.23 15.59 -0.73
CA SER A 95 18.36 16.98 -1.18
C SER A 95 17.88 17.99 -0.12
N PRO A 96 18.37 19.26 -0.14
CA PRO A 96 17.92 20.30 0.80
C PRO A 96 16.40 20.52 0.78
N GLU A 97 15.79 20.47 -0.41
CA GLU A 97 14.35 20.66 -0.61
C GLU A 97 13.56 19.54 0.09
N LEU A 98 13.98 18.28 -0.10
CA LEU A 98 13.33 17.12 0.54
C LEU A 98 13.55 17.13 2.07
N ARG A 99 14.72 17.59 2.55
CA ARG A 99 14.97 17.78 3.98
C ARG A 99 14.05 18.84 4.59
N ALA A 100 13.82 19.94 3.87
CA ALA A 100 12.90 20.98 4.29
C ALA A 100 11.44 20.46 4.37
N LEU A 101 11.03 19.67 3.38
CA LEU A 101 9.72 19.03 3.35
C LEU A 101 9.56 18.04 4.51
N ASP A 102 10.58 17.22 4.80
CA ASP A 102 10.59 16.33 5.98
C ASP A 102 10.39 17.11 7.26
N GLN A 103 11.12 18.22 7.45
CA GLN A 103 11.01 19.05 8.65
C GLN A 103 9.61 19.68 8.77
N GLU A 104 9.02 20.14 7.67
CA GLU A 104 7.65 20.66 7.67
C GLU A 104 6.64 19.59 8.12
N ARG A 105 6.73 18.40 7.54
CA ARG A 105 5.83 17.27 7.84
C ARG A 105 6.01 16.77 9.27
N MET A 106 7.24 16.74 9.78
CA MET A 106 7.50 16.41 11.18
C MET A 106 6.88 17.42 12.16
N ARG A 107 6.84 18.70 11.81
CA ARG A 107 6.15 19.73 12.62
C ARG A 107 4.63 19.58 12.58
N LYS A 108 4.10 18.94 11.53
CA LYS A 108 2.68 18.69 11.31
C LYS A 108 2.42 17.20 11.10
N PRO A 109 2.68 16.31 12.10
CA PRO A 109 2.63 14.86 11.92
C PRO A 109 1.25 14.33 11.51
N GLN A 110 0.23 15.18 11.60
CA GLN A 110 -1.15 14.89 11.17
C GLN A 110 -1.44 15.36 9.73
N TRP A 111 -0.42 15.76 8.95
CA TRP A 111 -0.61 16.36 7.62
C TRP A 111 -1.43 15.48 6.66
N PHE A 112 -1.32 14.16 6.77
CA PHE A 112 -2.04 13.18 5.95
C PHE A 112 -3.33 12.65 6.62
N LYS A 113 -3.59 12.97 7.92
CA LYS A 113 -4.72 12.42 8.69
C LYS A 113 -5.94 13.35 8.71
N GLY A 114 -5.81 14.55 8.19
CA GLY A 114 -6.92 15.50 8.09
C GLY A 114 -7.77 15.25 6.85
N ASN A 115 -8.97 15.83 6.83
CA ASN A 115 -9.85 15.81 5.65
C ASN A 115 -9.33 16.72 4.51
N ASN A 116 -8.03 17.02 4.51
CA ASN A 116 -7.41 17.93 3.55
C ASN A 116 -6.81 17.20 2.34
N LEU A 117 -6.67 15.86 2.38
CA LEU A 117 -6.15 15.10 1.26
C LEU A 117 -7.28 14.53 0.41
N ILE A 118 -7.24 14.86 -0.88
CA ILE A 118 -8.07 14.29 -1.93
C ILE A 118 -7.14 13.79 -3.02
N GLY A 119 -7.25 12.51 -3.34
CA GLY A 119 -6.34 11.85 -4.26
C GLY A 119 -6.93 11.55 -5.62
N VAL A 120 -6.02 11.44 -6.58
CA VAL A 120 -6.27 10.80 -7.87
C VAL A 120 -5.28 9.67 -8.08
N LEU A 121 -5.76 8.55 -8.59
CA LEU A 121 -4.97 7.39 -9.00
C LEU A 121 -5.03 7.32 -10.53
N LEU A 122 -3.88 7.25 -11.18
CA LEU A 122 -3.82 7.34 -12.63
C LEU A 122 -2.66 6.55 -13.25
N TYR A 123 -2.88 6.07 -14.46
CA TYR A 123 -1.80 5.60 -15.32
C TYR A 123 -1.20 6.78 -16.09
N THR A 124 0.12 6.94 -16.00
CA THR A 124 0.88 8.04 -16.63
C THR A 124 0.61 8.14 -18.13
N ASN A 125 0.64 7.02 -18.85
CA ASN A 125 0.40 6.96 -20.29
C ASN A 125 -1.04 7.34 -20.69
N CYS A 126 -2.03 6.96 -19.89
CA CYS A 126 -3.44 7.30 -20.14
C CYS A 126 -3.74 8.75 -19.83
N PHE A 127 -3.20 9.29 -18.73
CA PHE A 127 -3.49 10.64 -18.28
C PHE A 127 -2.65 11.71 -18.99
N GLY A 128 -1.31 11.54 -19.05
CA GLY A 128 -0.37 12.55 -19.55
C GLY A 128 0.42 12.12 -20.78
N LYS A 129 0.30 10.86 -21.22
CA LYS A 129 1.15 10.19 -22.18
C LYS A 129 2.52 9.80 -21.61
N ASP A 130 3.17 10.70 -20.89
CA ASP A 130 4.47 10.54 -20.24
C ASP A 130 4.54 11.42 -18.97
N LEU A 131 5.61 11.33 -18.19
CA LEU A 131 5.79 12.09 -16.96
C LEU A 131 5.76 13.60 -17.20
N LYS A 132 6.35 14.09 -18.29
CA LYS A 132 6.31 15.51 -18.69
C LYS A 132 4.89 15.97 -19.03
N GLY A 133 4.10 15.09 -19.61
CA GLY A 133 2.69 15.35 -19.89
C GLY A 133 1.85 15.41 -18.61
N VAL A 134 2.14 14.57 -17.62
CA VAL A 134 1.52 14.66 -16.28
C VAL A 134 1.90 15.98 -15.61
N GLU A 135 3.19 16.36 -15.63
CA GLU A 135 3.66 17.63 -15.07
C GLU A 135 2.90 18.83 -15.65
N LYS A 136 2.67 18.86 -16.97
CA LYS A 136 1.88 19.91 -17.62
C LYS A 136 0.41 19.95 -17.19
N ARG A 137 -0.12 18.88 -16.59
CA ARG A 137 -1.49 18.76 -16.10
C ARG A 137 -1.64 19.10 -14.62
N ILE A 138 -0.57 19.47 -13.91
CA ILE A 138 -0.63 19.89 -12.51
C ILE A 138 -1.67 21.02 -12.29
N PRO A 139 -1.78 22.08 -13.14
CA PRO A 139 -2.81 23.09 -12.98
C PRO A 139 -4.24 22.52 -13.04
N TYR A 140 -4.51 21.55 -13.92
CA TYR A 140 -5.80 20.86 -13.96
C TYR A 140 -6.07 20.05 -12.69
N LEU A 141 -5.07 19.32 -12.16
CA LEU A 141 -5.21 18.59 -10.90
C LEU A 141 -5.54 19.54 -9.74
N LYS A 142 -4.93 20.71 -9.71
CA LYS A 142 -5.20 21.76 -8.72
C LYS A 142 -6.62 22.33 -8.87
N GLU A 143 -7.08 22.59 -10.10
CA GLU A 143 -8.45 23.05 -10.37
C GLU A 143 -9.49 22.02 -9.89
N CYS A 144 -9.19 20.72 -10.04
CA CYS A 144 -10.02 19.63 -9.50
C CYS A 144 -9.92 19.48 -7.97
N GLY A 145 -9.00 20.18 -7.30
CA GLY A 145 -8.80 20.13 -5.86
C GLY A 145 -7.93 18.95 -5.38
N PHE A 146 -7.25 18.23 -6.28
CA PHE A 146 -6.37 17.13 -5.90
C PHE A 146 -5.06 17.66 -5.32
N ASN A 147 -4.63 17.04 -4.21
CA ASN A 147 -3.36 17.28 -3.53
C ASN A 147 -2.62 15.98 -3.15
N TYR A 148 -3.10 14.86 -3.66
CA TYR A 148 -2.44 13.56 -3.59
C TYR A 148 -2.58 12.88 -4.96
N MET A 149 -1.47 12.47 -5.55
CA MET A 149 -1.44 11.81 -6.85
C MET A 149 -0.73 10.46 -6.71
N HIS A 150 -1.43 9.38 -7.02
CA HIS A 150 -0.86 8.06 -7.10
C HIS A 150 -0.59 7.71 -8.57
N LEU A 151 0.67 7.62 -8.94
CA LEU A 151 1.12 7.11 -10.23
C LEU A 151 1.15 5.59 -10.19
N MET A 152 0.35 4.95 -11.03
CA MET A 152 0.42 3.51 -11.28
C MET A 152 1.82 3.15 -11.79
N PRO A 153 2.25 1.86 -11.74
CA PRO A 153 3.65 1.50 -11.89
C PRO A 153 4.34 2.20 -13.05
N ILE A 154 5.44 2.89 -12.74
CA ILE A 154 6.23 3.67 -13.71
C ILE A 154 7.65 3.13 -13.91
N LEU A 155 8.05 2.13 -13.12
CA LEU A 155 9.39 1.57 -13.20
C LEU A 155 9.53 0.64 -14.42
N GLU A 156 10.77 0.45 -14.88
CA GLU A 156 11.07 -0.37 -16.05
C GLU A 156 10.53 -1.80 -15.88
N SER A 157 9.75 -2.24 -16.86
CA SER A 157 9.15 -3.58 -16.94
C SER A 157 9.14 -4.06 -18.39
N PRO A 158 9.07 -5.39 -18.64
CA PRO A 158 8.99 -5.92 -20.01
C PRO A 158 7.71 -5.49 -20.72
N LYS A 159 7.75 -5.38 -22.06
CA LYS A 159 6.58 -4.95 -22.85
C LYS A 159 5.42 -5.93 -22.83
N GLU A 160 5.70 -7.23 -22.91
CA GLU A 160 4.66 -8.27 -23.06
C GLU A 160 4.31 -8.94 -21.73
N LYS A 161 5.28 -9.07 -20.82
CA LYS A 161 5.14 -9.74 -19.53
C LYS A 161 5.31 -8.73 -18.39
N SER A 162 4.57 -7.62 -18.47
CA SER A 162 4.71 -6.53 -17.51
C SER A 162 3.73 -6.60 -16.33
N ASP A 163 2.59 -7.27 -16.52
CA ASP A 163 1.50 -7.25 -15.53
C ASP A 163 1.13 -5.81 -15.12
N GLY A 164 0.83 -4.95 -16.10
CA GLY A 164 0.50 -3.54 -15.81
C GLY A 164 1.65 -2.72 -15.24
N GLY A 165 2.90 -3.21 -15.31
CA GLY A 165 4.09 -2.59 -14.73
C GLY A 165 4.55 -3.24 -13.41
N TYR A 166 3.81 -4.20 -12.87
CA TYR A 166 4.16 -4.88 -11.62
C TYR A 166 5.29 -5.92 -11.76
N ALA A 167 5.63 -6.36 -12.97
CA ALA A 167 6.82 -7.18 -13.22
C ALA A 167 8.06 -6.28 -13.39
N VAL A 168 8.54 -5.68 -12.29
CA VAL A 168 9.66 -4.72 -12.33
C VAL A 168 10.95 -5.40 -12.73
N SER A 169 11.60 -4.91 -13.80
CA SER A 169 12.92 -5.36 -14.25
C SER A 169 14.06 -4.48 -13.76
N ASN A 170 13.79 -3.23 -13.36
CA ASN A 170 14.78 -2.32 -12.79
C ASN A 170 14.13 -1.26 -11.90
N PHE A 171 14.46 -1.27 -10.60
CA PHE A 171 13.93 -0.30 -9.64
C PHE A 171 14.55 1.10 -9.73
N HIS A 172 15.64 1.27 -10.46
CA HIS A 172 16.34 2.54 -10.62
C HIS A 172 16.09 3.21 -11.97
N LYS A 173 15.16 2.68 -12.77
CA LYS A 173 14.78 3.24 -14.06
C LYS A 173 13.29 3.39 -14.21
N VAL A 174 12.88 4.47 -14.83
CA VAL A 174 11.52 4.66 -15.33
C VAL A 174 11.35 3.88 -16.62
N GLN A 175 10.14 3.38 -16.88
CA GLN A 175 9.76 2.78 -18.16
C GLN A 175 10.08 3.76 -19.30
N PRO A 176 10.86 3.36 -20.31
CA PRO A 176 11.39 4.29 -21.34
C PRO A 176 10.31 5.09 -22.08
N GLU A 177 9.12 4.50 -22.26
CA GLU A 177 7.99 5.17 -22.92
C GLU A 177 7.36 6.27 -22.03
N LEU A 178 7.58 6.23 -20.71
CA LEU A 178 7.04 7.19 -19.75
C LEU A 178 8.03 8.32 -19.44
N GLY A 179 9.32 8.13 -19.68
CA GLY A 179 10.36 9.13 -19.43
C GLY A 179 11.60 8.60 -18.74
N THR A 180 12.26 9.46 -18.01
CA THR A 180 13.51 9.19 -17.30
C THR A 180 13.34 9.38 -15.78
N MET A 181 14.34 8.98 -14.99
CA MET A 181 14.36 9.25 -13.56
C MET A 181 14.47 10.76 -13.25
N ASP A 182 15.14 11.53 -14.12
CA ASP A 182 15.18 12.99 -14.00
C ASP A 182 13.80 13.62 -14.26
N ASP A 183 13.02 13.06 -15.19
CA ASP A 183 11.63 13.49 -15.42
C ASP A 183 10.73 13.19 -14.23
N LEU A 184 10.92 12.06 -13.55
CA LEU A 184 10.21 11.76 -12.30
C LEU A 184 10.57 12.76 -11.21
N LYS A 185 11.87 13.06 -11.05
CA LYS A 185 12.35 14.04 -10.06
C LYS A 185 11.78 15.44 -10.33
N SER A 186 11.73 15.86 -11.62
CA SER A 186 11.12 17.12 -12.04
C SER A 186 9.65 17.16 -11.68
N LEU A 187 8.88 16.12 -12.02
CA LEU A 187 7.47 16.00 -11.70
C LEU A 187 7.22 16.08 -10.18
N CYS A 188 8.00 15.34 -9.37
CA CYS A 188 7.88 15.39 -7.91
C CYS A 188 8.13 16.80 -7.37
N SER A 189 9.18 17.48 -7.86
CA SER A 189 9.47 18.86 -7.46
C SER A 189 8.33 19.81 -7.80
N ALA A 190 7.83 19.78 -9.03
CA ALA A 190 6.70 20.59 -9.46
C ALA A 190 5.40 20.28 -8.66
N CYS A 191 5.15 19.03 -8.32
CA CYS A 191 4.05 18.65 -7.44
C CYS A 191 4.22 19.22 -6.03
N HIS A 192 5.41 19.18 -5.44
CA HIS A 192 5.69 19.74 -4.12
C HIS A 192 5.49 21.24 -4.07
N GLU A 193 5.92 21.98 -5.10
CA GLU A 193 5.70 23.44 -5.22
C GLU A 193 4.20 23.80 -5.19
N GLU A 194 3.37 22.92 -5.74
CA GLU A 194 1.92 23.07 -5.78
C GLU A 194 1.17 22.38 -4.62
N GLY A 195 1.90 21.79 -3.67
CA GLY A 195 1.34 21.12 -2.49
C GLY A 195 0.66 19.79 -2.81
N ILE A 196 1.10 19.11 -3.88
CA ILE A 196 0.64 17.76 -4.25
C ILE A 196 1.68 16.75 -3.80
N SER A 197 1.24 15.73 -3.03
CA SER A 197 2.07 14.59 -2.65
C SER A 197 2.02 13.49 -3.70
N VAL A 198 3.16 12.88 -4.01
CA VAL A 198 3.29 11.85 -5.04
C VAL A 198 3.44 10.47 -4.40
N CYS A 199 2.57 9.54 -4.78
CA CYS A 199 2.64 8.14 -4.40
C CYS A 199 3.16 7.30 -5.57
N LEU A 200 4.07 6.38 -5.27
CA LEU A 200 4.60 5.39 -6.20
C LEU A 200 4.31 3.98 -5.71
N ASP A 201 4.04 3.07 -6.65
CA ASP A 201 4.01 1.64 -6.35
C ASP A 201 5.41 1.11 -6.03
N PHE A 202 5.50 0.26 -5.03
CA PHE A 202 6.72 -0.44 -4.66
C PHE A 202 6.44 -1.94 -4.53
N VAL A 203 6.83 -2.69 -5.57
CA VAL A 203 6.62 -4.12 -5.65
C VAL A 203 7.61 -4.84 -4.74
N MET A 204 7.10 -5.42 -3.65
CA MET A 204 7.95 -6.05 -2.63
C MET A 204 8.08 -7.56 -2.79
N ASN A 205 7.03 -8.25 -3.27
CA ASN A 205 7.00 -9.71 -3.25
C ASN A 205 7.88 -10.37 -4.30
N HIS A 206 8.04 -9.75 -5.46
CA HIS A 206 8.65 -10.36 -6.63
C HIS A 206 9.35 -9.34 -7.53
N CYS A 207 10.11 -9.84 -8.50
CA CYS A 207 10.59 -9.04 -9.62
C CYS A 207 10.41 -9.81 -10.94
N SER A 208 10.56 -9.12 -12.08
CA SER A 208 10.48 -9.70 -13.41
C SER A 208 11.56 -10.76 -13.66
N GLU A 209 11.24 -11.77 -14.48
CA GLU A 209 12.24 -12.70 -15.02
C GLU A 209 13.35 -12.03 -15.85
N GLU A 210 13.14 -10.75 -16.26
CA GLU A 210 14.13 -9.93 -16.94
C GLU A 210 14.96 -9.05 -16.00
N HIS A 211 14.72 -9.11 -14.69
CA HIS A 211 15.55 -8.41 -13.70
C HIS A 211 16.99 -8.95 -13.72
N GLU A 212 17.98 -8.09 -13.50
CA GLU A 212 19.40 -8.47 -13.51
C GLU A 212 19.70 -9.62 -12.54
N TRP A 213 19.08 -9.62 -11.36
CA TRP A 213 19.23 -10.72 -10.39
C TRP A 213 18.79 -12.06 -10.95
N VAL A 214 17.67 -12.07 -11.70
CA VAL A 214 17.15 -13.30 -12.32
C VAL A 214 18.08 -13.77 -13.45
N LYS A 215 18.58 -12.87 -14.31
CA LYS A 215 19.53 -13.20 -15.36
C LYS A 215 20.78 -13.87 -14.80
N ARG A 216 21.31 -13.32 -13.71
CA ARG A 216 22.48 -13.88 -13.02
C ARG A 216 22.16 -15.22 -12.32
N ALA A 217 20.99 -15.36 -11.71
CA ALA A 217 20.50 -16.61 -11.14
C ALA A 217 20.36 -17.71 -12.20
N LYS A 218 19.79 -17.39 -13.38
CA LYS A 218 19.69 -18.27 -14.55
C LYS A 218 21.08 -18.73 -15.03
N ASN A 219 22.10 -17.88 -14.95
CA ASN A 219 23.48 -18.18 -15.30
C ASN A 219 24.22 -19.04 -14.25
N GLY A 220 23.56 -19.41 -13.16
CA GLY A 220 24.12 -20.31 -12.14
C GLY A 220 24.89 -19.61 -11.02
N GLU A 221 24.84 -18.28 -10.91
CA GLU A 221 25.48 -17.54 -9.84
C GLU A 221 24.70 -17.76 -8.52
N GLN A 222 25.30 -18.52 -7.59
CA GLN A 222 24.64 -18.96 -6.37
C GLN A 222 24.14 -17.82 -5.50
N GLU A 223 24.91 -16.73 -5.37
CA GLU A 223 24.52 -15.53 -4.64
C GLU A 223 23.18 -14.95 -5.14
N PHE A 224 22.93 -15.03 -6.45
CA PHE A 224 21.68 -14.56 -7.06
C PHE A 224 20.56 -15.60 -7.03
N GLN A 225 20.90 -16.90 -7.06
CA GLN A 225 19.93 -17.96 -6.84
C GLN A 225 19.35 -17.89 -5.41
N ASP A 226 20.17 -17.58 -4.41
CA ASP A 226 19.77 -17.47 -3.00
C ASP A 226 18.82 -16.27 -2.73
N ARG A 227 18.65 -15.36 -3.69
CA ARG A 227 17.68 -14.24 -3.63
C ARG A 227 16.25 -14.67 -3.92
N PHE A 228 16.06 -15.90 -4.43
CA PHE A 228 14.78 -16.46 -4.83
C PHE A 228 14.54 -17.81 -4.16
N PHE A 229 13.31 -18.29 -4.20
CA PHE A 229 12.98 -19.65 -3.81
C PHE A 229 13.18 -20.59 -5.00
N MET A 230 14.38 -21.17 -5.12
CA MET A 230 14.78 -22.06 -6.20
C MET A 230 15.09 -23.46 -5.68
N PHE A 231 14.53 -24.48 -6.32
CA PHE A 231 14.62 -25.88 -5.92
C PHE A 231 15.17 -26.75 -7.06
N ASN A 232 15.92 -27.81 -6.72
CA ASN A 232 16.50 -28.70 -7.72
C ASN A 232 15.46 -29.63 -8.37
N ASP A 233 14.35 -29.88 -7.68
CA ASP A 233 13.27 -30.76 -8.09
C ASP A 233 11.92 -30.31 -7.54
N TRP A 234 10.85 -31.02 -7.86
CA TRP A 234 9.48 -30.74 -7.44
C TRP A 234 9.13 -31.24 -6.02
N GLY A 235 10.05 -31.79 -5.26
CA GLY A 235 9.77 -32.33 -3.92
C GLY A 235 9.21 -31.27 -2.98
N LEU A 236 10.04 -30.27 -2.62
CA LEU A 236 9.61 -29.16 -1.76
C LEU A 236 8.53 -28.27 -2.39
N PRO A 237 8.59 -27.92 -3.70
CA PRO A 237 7.48 -27.21 -4.35
C PRO A 237 6.12 -27.89 -4.16
N ASN A 238 6.04 -29.20 -4.36
CA ASN A 238 4.79 -29.95 -4.14
C ASN A 238 4.32 -29.93 -2.67
N GLU A 239 5.24 -29.85 -1.70
CA GLU A 239 4.87 -29.70 -0.29
C GLU A 239 4.30 -28.28 -0.02
N PHE A 240 4.84 -27.23 -0.63
CA PHE A 240 4.26 -25.89 -0.58
C PHE A 240 2.87 -25.82 -1.19
N GLU A 241 2.66 -26.44 -2.36
CA GLU A 241 1.37 -26.46 -3.07
C GLU A 241 0.22 -27.06 -2.23
N ARG A 242 0.53 -27.88 -1.23
CA ARG A 242 -0.50 -28.44 -0.32
C ARG A 242 -1.11 -27.40 0.59
N THR A 243 -0.43 -26.31 0.87
CA THR A 243 -0.84 -25.31 1.87
C THR A 243 -0.94 -23.90 1.33
N VAL A 244 -0.27 -23.59 0.23
CA VAL A 244 -0.25 -22.25 -0.38
C VAL A 244 -1.39 -22.14 -1.40
N PRO A 245 -2.38 -21.26 -1.15
CA PRO A 245 -3.47 -21.05 -2.12
C PRO A 245 -2.97 -20.33 -3.36
N GLN A 246 -3.44 -20.73 -4.54
CA GLN A 246 -3.17 -20.03 -5.79
C GLN A 246 -3.85 -18.67 -5.81
N VAL A 247 -3.20 -17.68 -6.42
CA VAL A 247 -3.75 -16.33 -6.57
C VAL A 247 -4.59 -16.24 -7.85
N PHE A 248 -4.10 -16.80 -8.95
CA PHE A 248 -4.74 -16.79 -10.27
C PHE A 248 -4.89 -18.22 -10.81
N PRO A 249 -5.84 -19.02 -10.29
CA PRO A 249 -5.93 -20.45 -10.63
C PRO A 249 -6.21 -20.75 -12.09
N GLU A 250 -6.80 -19.82 -12.85
CA GLU A 250 -7.11 -19.99 -14.27
C GLU A 250 -6.04 -19.40 -15.20
N SER A 251 -5.59 -18.16 -14.93
CA SER A 251 -4.65 -17.45 -15.79
C SER A 251 -3.19 -17.77 -15.52
N ALA A 252 -2.85 -18.18 -14.28
CA ALA A 252 -1.51 -18.57 -13.86
C ALA A 252 -1.59 -19.70 -12.81
N PRO A 253 -1.96 -20.93 -13.20
CA PRO A 253 -2.15 -22.04 -12.28
C PRO A 253 -0.83 -22.49 -11.64
N GLY A 254 -0.89 -22.81 -10.35
CA GLY A 254 0.25 -23.18 -9.53
C GLY A 254 0.98 -21.98 -8.92
N ASN A 255 1.91 -22.31 -8.01
CA ASN A 255 2.77 -21.30 -7.35
C ASN A 255 4.24 -21.49 -7.74
N PHE A 256 4.53 -22.36 -8.69
CA PHE A 256 5.91 -22.70 -9.08
C PHE A 256 6.03 -22.87 -10.59
N THR A 257 7.16 -22.43 -11.13
CA THR A 257 7.50 -22.51 -12.55
C THR A 257 8.86 -23.19 -12.74
N TYR A 258 8.98 -24.11 -13.71
CA TYR A 258 10.28 -24.69 -14.06
C TYR A 258 11.07 -23.73 -14.96
N CYS A 259 12.28 -23.41 -14.55
CA CYS A 259 13.22 -22.60 -15.31
C CYS A 259 14.21 -23.50 -16.05
N GLU A 260 14.10 -23.57 -17.36
CA GLU A 260 14.93 -24.44 -18.22
C GLU A 260 16.41 -24.04 -18.18
N GLU A 261 16.72 -22.74 -18.13
CA GLU A 261 18.10 -22.23 -18.15
C GLU A 261 18.84 -22.62 -16.88
N ALA A 262 18.20 -22.48 -15.72
CA ALA A 262 18.78 -22.82 -14.43
C ALA A 262 18.59 -24.31 -14.07
N LYS A 263 17.74 -25.04 -14.80
CA LYS A 263 17.28 -26.42 -14.46
C LYS A 263 16.77 -26.53 -13.03
N LYS A 264 15.98 -25.55 -12.61
CA LYS A 264 15.43 -25.44 -11.26
C LYS A 264 13.94 -25.08 -11.31
N VAL A 265 13.23 -25.44 -10.26
CA VAL A 265 11.85 -25.00 -10.01
C VAL A 265 11.89 -23.74 -9.18
N VAL A 266 11.18 -22.69 -9.57
CA VAL A 266 11.19 -21.37 -8.94
C VAL A 266 9.80 -21.05 -8.42
N MET A 267 9.69 -20.42 -7.25
CA MET A 267 8.43 -19.93 -6.74
C MET A 267 7.97 -18.69 -7.49
N THR A 268 6.74 -18.73 -7.96
CA THR A 268 6.11 -17.69 -8.78
C THR A 268 4.64 -17.54 -8.36
N THR A 269 4.42 -16.91 -7.21
CA THR A 269 3.09 -16.81 -6.55
C THR A 269 2.03 -16.17 -7.43
N PHE A 270 2.41 -15.23 -8.32
CA PHE A 270 1.50 -14.50 -9.20
C PHE A 270 1.59 -15.05 -10.64
N TYR A 271 2.50 -14.53 -11.45
CA TYR A 271 2.70 -15.01 -12.82
C TYR A 271 4.02 -15.76 -12.98
N PRO A 272 4.12 -16.69 -13.94
CA PRO A 272 5.36 -17.47 -14.18
C PRO A 272 6.62 -16.63 -14.43
N TYR A 273 6.46 -15.40 -14.89
CA TYR A 273 7.55 -14.46 -15.16
C TYR A 273 7.84 -13.50 -13.98
N GLN A 274 7.16 -13.67 -12.83
CA GLN A 274 7.36 -12.90 -11.59
C GLN A 274 7.95 -13.82 -10.54
N TRP A 275 9.25 -13.69 -10.28
CA TRP A 275 9.99 -14.56 -9.36
C TRP A 275 9.94 -14.02 -7.94
N ASP A 276 9.45 -14.83 -7.01
CA ASP A 276 9.27 -14.45 -5.61
C ASP A 276 10.61 -14.25 -4.90
N LEU A 277 10.77 -13.09 -4.26
CA LEU A 277 11.95 -12.69 -3.52
C LEU A 277 12.04 -13.42 -2.17
N ASN A 278 13.22 -13.92 -1.85
CA ASN A 278 13.51 -14.64 -0.61
C ASN A 278 13.97 -13.68 0.49
N TYR A 279 13.05 -13.07 1.22
CA TYR A 279 13.38 -12.23 2.38
C TYR A 279 13.99 -13.01 3.57
N GLY A 280 14.07 -14.32 3.54
CA GLY A 280 14.92 -15.09 4.45
C GLY A 280 16.41 -14.83 4.25
N ASN A 281 16.78 -14.27 3.09
CA ASN A 281 18.13 -13.79 2.79
C ASN A 281 18.25 -12.29 3.13
N PRO A 282 19.07 -11.89 4.11
CA PRO A 282 19.22 -10.47 4.51
C PRO A 282 19.67 -9.55 3.36
N THR A 283 20.36 -10.08 2.35
CA THR A 283 20.75 -9.30 1.18
C THR A 283 19.54 -8.78 0.42
N VAL A 284 18.48 -9.58 0.32
CA VAL A 284 17.22 -9.17 -0.34
C VAL A 284 16.56 -8.01 0.41
N LEU A 285 16.47 -8.07 1.75
CA LEU A 285 15.95 -6.95 2.54
C LEU A 285 16.77 -5.68 2.31
N ASN A 286 18.11 -5.79 2.37
CA ASN A 286 19.00 -4.64 2.23
C ASN A 286 18.89 -4.01 0.84
N ASP A 287 18.89 -4.80 -0.22
CA ASP A 287 18.80 -4.31 -1.59
C ASP A 287 17.41 -3.71 -1.88
N MET A 288 16.34 -4.32 -1.37
CA MET A 288 14.99 -3.75 -1.51
C MET A 288 14.83 -2.46 -0.69
N LEU A 289 15.47 -2.36 0.47
CA LEU A 289 15.54 -1.11 1.21
C LEU A 289 16.31 -0.04 0.43
N GLU A 290 17.44 -0.39 -0.19
CA GLU A 290 18.20 0.53 -1.04
C GLU A 290 17.33 1.07 -2.18
N ASN A 291 16.59 0.20 -2.88
CA ASN A 291 15.67 0.61 -3.94
C ASN A 291 14.61 1.60 -3.43
N MET A 292 14.03 1.36 -2.25
CA MET A 292 13.03 2.27 -1.66
C MET A 292 13.65 3.62 -1.29
N LEU A 293 14.82 3.63 -0.63
CA LEU A 293 15.53 4.85 -0.24
C LEU A 293 15.98 5.66 -1.46
N PHE A 294 16.40 4.98 -2.55
CA PHE A 294 16.70 5.62 -3.82
C PHE A 294 15.50 6.40 -4.35
N LEU A 295 14.33 5.76 -4.41
CA LEU A 295 13.08 6.40 -4.87
C LEU A 295 12.61 7.52 -3.92
N CYS A 296 12.82 7.37 -2.60
CA CYS A 296 12.61 8.47 -1.65
C CYS A 296 13.39 9.73 -2.03
N ASN A 297 14.64 9.56 -2.46
CA ASN A 297 15.51 10.67 -2.84
C ASN A 297 15.22 11.20 -4.25
N GLN A 298 14.36 10.53 -5.04
CA GLN A 298 13.77 11.11 -6.25
C GLN A 298 12.54 12.00 -5.97
N GLY A 299 12.03 11.99 -4.75
CA GLY A 299 10.91 12.85 -4.33
C GLY A 299 9.58 12.13 -4.09
N ALA A 300 9.57 10.78 -4.05
CA ALA A 300 8.38 10.05 -3.64
C ALA A 300 7.97 10.37 -2.20
N ASP A 301 6.70 10.66 -1.99
CA ASP A 301 6.11 11.01 -0.69
C ASP A 301 5.42 9.83 0.00
N VAL A 302 4.91 8.91 -0.80
CA VAL A 302 4.19 7.73 -0.33
C VAL A 302 4.62 6.53 -1.17
N PHE A 303 4.86 5.40 -0.51
CA PHE A 303 4.99 4.12 -1.19
C PHE A 303 3.77 3.26 -0.96
N ARG A 304 3.09 2.88 -2.04
CA ARG A 304 2.14 1.79 -2.01
C ARG A 304 2.92 0.47 -2.04
N LEU A 305 2.91 -0.20 -0.91
CA LEU A 305 3.55 -1.51 -0.76
C LEU A 305 2.65 -2.58 -1.38
N ASP A 306 3.06 -3.04 -2.55
CA ASP A 306 2.35 -4.06 -3.32
C ASP A 306 2.47 -5.43 -2.68
N ALA A 307 1.39 -6.20 -2.68
CA ALA A 307 1.33 -7.61 -2.26
C ALA A 307 1.98 -7.89 -0.88
N VAL A 308 1.88 -6.96 0.08
CA VAL A 308 2.55 -7.04 1.39
C VAL A 308 2.30 -8.36 2.11
N PRO A 309 1.07 -8.94 2.14
CA PRO A 309 0.82 -10.18 2.86
C PRO A 309 1.67 -11.38 2.42
N TYR A 310 2.25 -11.32 1.24
CA TYR A 310 2.92 -12.45 0.58
C TYR A 310 4.44 -12.45 0.73
N ILE A 311 5.08 -11.40 1.26
CA ILE A 311 6.53 -11.19 1.19
C ILE A 311 7.37 -12.20 2.00
N TRP A 312 6.79 -12.99 2.89
CA TRP A 312 7.48 -14.05 3.63
C TRP A 312 6.93 -15.44 3.31
N LYS A 313 7.82 -16.39 3.04
CA LYS A 313 7.46 -17.77 2.69
C LYS A 313 7.94 -18.74 3.75
N LYS A 314 7.08 -19.69 4.15
CA LYS A 314 7.40 -20.71 5.13
C LYS A 314 6.65 -22.01 4.83
N LEU A 315 7.40 -23.08 4.67
CA LEU A 315 6.83 -24.40 4.39
C LEU A 315 5.82 -24.80 5.48
N GLY A 316 4.72 -25.43 5.07
CA GLY A 316 3.65 -25.85 5.97
C GLY A 316 2.71 -24.74 6.43
N THR A 317 2.83 -23.54 5.86
CA THR A 317 1.91 -22.42 6.04
C THR A 317 1.26 -22.04 4.71
N ASN A 318 0.29 -21.12 4.76
CA ASN A 318 -0.29 -20.55 3.54
C ASN A 318 0.56 -19.45 2.89
N CYS A 319 1.74 -19.14 3.44
CA CYS A 319 2.65 -18.07 3.00
C CYS A 319 1.96 -16.68 2.91
N ARG A 320 0.98 -16.41 3.74
CA ARG A 320 0.26 -15.12 3.80
C ARG A 320 0.13 -14.64 5.24
N ASN A 321 0.31 -13.35 5.46
CA ASN A 321 0.10 -12.69 6.76
C ASN A 321 0.92 -13.31 7.91
N LEU A 322 2.12 -13.81 7.62
CA LEU A 322 2.99 -14.41 8.63
C LEU A 322 3.58 -13.33 9.57
N PRO A 323 3.94 -13.68 10.82
CA PRO A 323 4.53 -12.72 11.77
C PRO A 323 5.76 -11.99 11.21
N GLU A 324 6.56 -12.67 10.41
CA GLU A 324 7.76 -12.14 9.78
C GLU A 324 7.43 -11.02 8.76
N VAL A 325 6.24 -11.04 8.14
CA VAL A 325 5.74 -9.94 7.28
C VAL A 325 5.63 -8.65 8.09
N HIS A 326 5.02 -8.72 9.27
CA HIS A 326 4.87 -7.58 10.17
C HIS A 326 6.22 -7.05 10.66
N THR A 327 7.17 -7.94 10.93
CA THR A 327 8.55 -7.56 11.28
C THR A 327 9.23 -6.80 10.15
N LEU A 328 9.13 -7.28 8.91
CA LEU A 328 9.68 -6.60 7.72
C LEU A 328 9.04 -5.22 7.51
N VAL A 329 7.72 -5.13 7.55
CA VAL A 329 7.01 -3.84 7.39
C VAL A 329 7.44 -2.85 8.47
N ARG A 330 7.62 -3.31 9.73
CA ARG A 330 8.12 -2.47 10.81
C ARG A 330 9.56 -2.00 10.57
N ILE A 331 10.44 -2.84 10.05
CA ILE A 331 11.81 -2.46 9.67
C ILE A 331 11.79 -1.39 8.57
N PHE A 332 11.01 -1.57 7.49
CA PHE A 332 10.85 -0.56 6.45
C PHE A 332 10.29 0.75 7.00
N ARG A 333 9.28 0.67 7.88
CA ARG A 333 8.71 1.83 8.53
C ARG A 333 9.76 2.62 9.32
N MET A 334 10.55 1.95 10.16
CA MET A 334 11.60 2.61 10.95
C MET A 334 12.69 3.19 10.06
N ALA A 335 13.08 2.52 8.98
CA ALA A 335 14.03 3.05 8.02
C ALA A 335 13.54 4.37 7.40
N MET A 336 12.26 4.46 7.04
CA MET A 336 11.66 5.73 6.58
C MET A 336 11.65 6.79 7.68
N GLU A 337 11.22 6.47 8.90
CA GLU A 337 11.22 7.39 10.04
C GLU A 337 12.63 7.93 10.35
N ILE A 338 13.67 7.14 10.11
CA ILE A 338 15.06 7.53 10.32
C ILE A 338 15.58 8.43 9.19
N VAL A 339 15.40 8.02 7.93
CA VAL A 339 16.04 8.67 6.76
C VAL A 339 15.16 9.74 6.13
N ALA A 340 13.89 9.47 5.95
CA ALA A 340 12.93 10.31 5.23
C ALA A 340 11.61 10.41 6.02
N PRO A 341 11.60 11.09 7.19
CA PRO A 341 10.49 11.04 8.14
C PRO A 341 9.20 11.68 7.63
N GLY A 342 9.24 12.37 6.50
CA GLY A 342 8.06 12.89 5.81
C GLY A 342 7.41 11.88 4.84
N VAL A 343 8.03 10.71 4.61
CA VAL A 343 7.55 9.70 3.66
C VAL A 343 6.64 8.69 4.35
N LEU A 344 5.55 8.31 3.68
CA LEU A 344 4.52 7.42 4.22
C LEU A 344 4.55 6.05 3.53
N LEU A 345 4.07 5.02 4.24
CA LEU A 345 3.81 3.68 3.72
C LEU A 345 2.30 3.43 3.66
N LEU A 346 1.80 3.09 2.48
CA LEU A 346 0.43 2.65 2.20
C LEU A 346 0.47 1.16 1.89
N GLY A 347 -0.10 0.33 2.77
CA GLY A 347 -0.11 -1.12 2.57
C GLY A 347 -1.29 -1.58 1.71
N GLU A 348 -1.01 -2.38 0.68
CA GLU A 348 -2.04 -3.13 -0.01
C GLU A 348 -2.29 -4.45 0.71
N VAL A 349 -3.42 -4.50 1.39
CA VAL A 349 -3.84 -5.66 2.17
C VAL A 349 -5.34 -5.90 1.92
N VAL A 350 -5.64 -6.87 1.06
CA VAL A 350 -7.02 -7.17 0.64
C VAL A 350 -7.61 -8.24 1.57
N MET A 351 -8.21 -7.79 2.66
CA MET A 351 -8.85 -8.65 3.66
C MET A 351 -9.97 -7.90 4.39
N GLU A 352 -10.76 -8.63 5.19
CA GLU A 352 -11.76 -8.07 6.08
C GLU A 352 -11.13 -7.07 7.08
N PRO A 353 -11.86 -6.04 7.56
CA PRO A 353 -11.31 -4.95 8.38
C PRO A 353 -10.55 -5.43 9.62
N GLN A 354 -11.05 -6.44 10.30
CA GLN A 354 -10.42 -6.97 11.51
C GLN A 354 -9.05 -7.61 11.23
N LYS A 355 -8.85 -8.14 10.01
CA LYS A 355 -7.60 -8.77 9.57
C LYS A 355 -6.59 -7.77 9.01
N VAL A 356 -7.04 -6.60 8.51
CA VAL A 356 -6.12 -5.56 8.03
C VAL A 356 -5.55 -4.71 9.15
N VAL A 357 -6.30 -4.50 10.24
CA VAL A 357 -5.89 -3.66 11.39
C VAL A 357 -4.47 -3.94 11.89
N PRO A 358 -4.02 -5.21 12.03
CA PRO A 358 -2.65 -5.51 12.43
C PRO A 358 -1.55 -4.85 11.58
N TYR A 359 -1.84 -4.52 10.31
CA TYR A 359 -0.88 -3.84 9.42
C TYR A 359 -0.68 -2.34 9.73
N PHE A 360 -1.57 -1.72 10.51
CA PHE A 360 -1.27 -0.42 11.13
C PHE A 360 -0.25 -0.55 12.26
N GLY A 361 -0.14 -1.74 12.86
CA GLY A 361 0.61 -1.96 14.08
C GLY A 361 -0.10 -1.37 15.30
N SER A 362 0.68 -1.09 16.34
CA SER A 362 0.22 -0.34 17.54
C SER A 362 0.77 1.08 17.52
N LEU A 363 0.28 1.93 18.43
CA LEU A 363 0.81 3.29 18.61
C LEU A 363 2.31 3.29 18.99
N GLU A 364 2.76 2.26 19.71
CA GLU A 364 4.17 2.10 20.13
C GLU A 364 5.02 1.45 19.03
N LYS A 365 4.43 0.58 18.22
CA LYS A 365 5.08 -0.18 17.15
C LYS A 365 4.29 -0.02 15.84
N PRO A 366 4.24 1.19 15.26
CA PRO A 366 3.51 1.43 14.03
C PRO A 366 4.15 0.72 12.84
N GLN A 367 3.31 0.26 11.91
CA GLN A 367 3.70 -0.37 10.65
C GLN A 367 3.30 0.54 9.47
N CYS A 368 2.27 0.20 8.68
CA CYS A 368 1.81 1.10 7.63
C CYS A 368 1.18 2.37 8.22
N HIS A 369 1.34 3.49 7.52
CA HIS A 369 0.67 4.74 7.87
C HIS A 369 -0.79 4.73 7.42
N MET A 370 -1.04 4.09 6.28
CA MET A 370 -2.33 4.02 5.61
C MET A 370 -2.56 2.61 5.07
N LEU A 371 -3.83 2.21 4.95
CA LEU A 371 -4.26 0.96 4.30
C LEU A 371 -5.43 1.24 3.37
N TYR A 372 -5.59 0.40 2.34
CA TYR A 372 -6.78 0.45 1.47
C TYR A 372 -8.03 -0.01 2.21
N ASN A 373 -9.14 0.68 2.01
CA ASN A 373 -10.45 0.32 2.55
C ASN A 373 -11.23 -0.56 1.56
N VAL A 374 -10.68 -1.73 1.28
CA VAL A 374 -11.24 -2.67 0.29
C VAL A 374 -12.66 -3.12 0.65
N THR A 375 -12.89 -3.40 1.93
CA THR A 375 -14.18 -3.94 2.37
C THR A 375 -15.30 -2.91 2.28
N THR A 376 -15.02 -1.62 2.56
CA THR A 376 -16.01 -0.55 2.36
C THR A 376 -16.30 -0.37 0.87
N MET A 377 -15.31 -0.45 0.00
CA MET A 377 -15.48 -0.44 -1.46
C MET A 377 -16.41 -1.58 -1.90
N ALA A 378 -16.12 -2.81 -1.52
CA ALA A 378 -16.94 -3.98 -1.87
C ALA A 378 -18.36 -3.88 -1.29
N SER A 379 -18.52 -3.39 -0.04
CA SER A 379 -19.84 -3.18 0.58
C SER A 379 -20.64 -2.07 -0.11
N THR A 380 -19.98 -1.07 -0.71
CA THR A 380 -20.65 -0.03 -1.51
C THR A 380 -21.29 -0.65 -2.74
N TRP A 381 -20.55 -1.45 -3.50
CA TRP A 381 -21.10 -2.13 -4.68
C TRP A 381 -22.14 -3.18 -4.31
N HIS A 382 -21.94 -3.92 -3.21
CA HIS A 382 -22.97 -4.79 -2.65
C HIS A 382 -24.29 -4.02 -2.41
N THR A 383 -24.22 -2.85 -1.79
CA THR A 383 -25.40 -2.01 -1.50
C THR A 383 -26.10 -1.55 -2.78
N VAL A 384 -25.34 -1.23 -3.83
CA VAL A 384 -25.93 -0.90 -5.15
C VAL A 384 -26.73 -2.07 -5.70
N ALA A 385 -26.16 -3.28 -5.69
CA ALA A 385 -26.81 -4.45 -6.28
C ALA A 385 -28.00 -4.95 -5.48
N THR A 386 -27.92 -4.90 -4.15
CA THR A 386 -28.96 -5.48 -3.25
C THR A 386 -29.97 -4.46 -2.76
N GLN A 387 -29.69 -3.16 -2.88
CA GLN A 387 -30.46 -2.06 -2.27
C GLN A 387 -30.61 -2.21 -0.73
N ASP A 388 -29.67 -2.96 -0.11
CA ASP A 388 -29.64 -3.25 1.32
C ASP A 388 -28.39 -2.63 1.98
N THR A 389 -28.64 -1.72 2.90
CA THR A 389 -27.56 -0.95 3.58
C THR A 389 -27.04 -1.62 4.85
N ARG A 390 -27.60 -2.77 5.29
CA ARG A 390 -27.23 -3.39 6.58
C ARG A 390 -25.74 -3.75 6.66
N LEU A 391 -25.20 -4.38 5.61
CA LEU A 391 -23.78 -4.71 5.54
C LEU A 391 -22.91 -3.45 5.55
N MET A 392 -23.27 -2.42 4.78
CA MET A 392 -22.57 -1.14 4.75
C MET A 392 -22.55 -0.47 6.13
N GLN A 393 -23.69 -0.43 6.83
CA GLN A 393 -23.78 0.15 8.17
C GLN A 393 -22.92 -0.62 9.17
N HIS A 394 -22.93 -1.95 9.11
CA HIS A 394 -22.08 -2.80 9.93
C HIS A 394 -20.60 -2.53 9.68
N GLN A 395 -20.20 -2.51 8.42
CA GLN A 395 -18.82 -2.24 7.99
C GLN A 395 -18.32 -0.86 8.42
N LEU A 396 -19.11 0.18 8.20
CA LEU A 396 -18.77 1.54 8.63
C LEU A 396 -18.70 1.65 10.14
N GLY A 397 -19.59 0.95 10.88
CA GLY A 397 -19.54 0.86 12.34
C GLY A 397 -18.20 0.29 12.84
N GLN A 398 -17.67 -0.74 12.19
CA GLN A 398 -16.36 -1.31 12.51
C GLN A 398 -15.23 -0.31 12.22
N VAL A 399 -15.24 0.34 11.05
CA VAL A 399 -14.21 1.34 10.67
C VAL A 399 -14.24 2.54 11.62
N PHE A 400 -15.41 3.07 11.97
CA PHE A 400 -15.53 4.22 12.87
C PHE A 400 -15.18 3.92 14.34
N ALA A 401 -15.21 2.65 14.73
CA ALA A 401 -14.76 2.22 16.05
C ALA A 401 -13.23 2.18 16.19
N LEU A 402 -12.48 2.23 15.08
CA LEU A 402 -11.03 2.20 15.11
C LEU A 402 -10.42 3.53 15.61
N PRO A 403 -9.20 3.49 16.16
CA PRO A 403 -8.46 4.70 16.51
C PRO A 403 -8.33 5.65 15.31
N LYS A 404 -8.47 6.95 15.55
CA LYS A 404 -8.35 7.99 14.50
C LYS A 404 -6.96 8.07 13.84
N ASP A 405 -5.96 7.45 14.45
CA ASP A 405 -4.61 7.32 13.90
C ASP A 405 -4.51 6.28 12.79
N MET A 406 -5.49 5.40 12.66
CA MET A 406 -5.60 4.41 11.59
C MET A 406 -6.33 5.04 10.40
N VAL A 407 -5.56 5.44 9.40
CA VAL A 407 -6.07 6.16 8.23
C VAL A 407 -6.29 5.19 7.07
N PHE A 408 -7.52 5.14 6.57
CA PHE A 408 -7.84 4.39 5.36
C PHE A 408 -7.82 5.29 4.13
N LEU A 409 -7.35 4.72 3.02
CA LEU A 409 -7.53 5.24 1.68
C LEU A 409 -8.83 4.64 1.12
N ASN A 410 -9.81 5.49 0.88
CA ASN A 410 -11.13 5.12 0.38
C ASN A 410 -11.21 5.31 -1.13
N TYR A 411 -11.85 4.39 -1.83
CA TYR A 411 -12.02 4.43 -3.28
C TYR A 411 -13.27 3.65 -3.71
N LEU A 412 -13.81 3.95 -4.87
CA LEU A 412 -14.90 3.18 -5.51
C LEU A 412 -14.33 2.15 -6.47
N ARG A 413 -13.34 2.55 -7.25
CA ARG A 413 -12.60 1.72 -8.19
C ARG A 413 -11.13 2.11 -8.17
N CYS A 414 -10.28 1.15 -8.52
CA CYS A 414 -8.87 1.33 -8.84
C CYS A 414 -8.54 0.50 -10.08
N HIS A 415 -7.27 0.31 -10.38
CA HIS A 415 -6.79 -0.53 -11.48
C HIS A 415 -7.08 -2.03 -11.25
N ASP A 416 -7.25 -2.46 -10.00
CA ASP A 416 -7.57 -3.84 -9.65
C ASP A 416 -9.06 -4.15 -9.86
N ASP A 417 -9.37 -5.44 -9.86
CA ASP A 417 -10.71 -5.98 -9.83
C ASP A 417 -11.42 -5.79 -8.47
N ILE A 418 -12.72 -6.04 -8.44
CA ILE A 418 -13.50 -6.15 -7.21
C ILE A 418 -13.53 -7.61 -6.79
N GLY A 419 -12.90 -7.93 -5.66
CA GLY A 419 -13.09 -9.18 -4.96
C GLY A 419 -14.21 -9.06 -3.92
N TRP A 420 -15.11 -10.05 -3.85
CA TRP A 420 -16.22 -10.06 -2.89
C TRP A 420 -15.81 -10.59 -1.51
N GLY A 421 -14.77 -9.96 -0.92
CA GLY A 421 -14.35 -10.22 0.46
C GLY A 421 -15.29 -9.59 1.49
N LEU A 422 -16.58 -9.97 1.47
CA LEU A 422 -17.62 -9.46 2.35
C LEU A 422 -17.66 -10.21 3.68
N ASP A 423 -18.21 -9.60 4.73
CA ASP A 423 -18.42 -10.26 6.03
C ASP A 423 -19.60 -11.23 5.95
N TYR A 424 -19.34 -12.46 5.49
CA TYR A 424 -20.36 -13.49 5.38
C TYR A 424 -20.84 -14.01 6.73
N ALA A 425 -20.04 -13.92 7.80
CA ALA A 425 -20.49 -14.25 9.15
C ALA A 425 -21.61 -13.29 9.61
N PHE A 426 -21.56 -12.03 9.22
CA PHE A 426 -22.63 -11.08 9.43
C PHE A 426 -23.82 -11.35 8.50
N LEU A 427 -23.59 -11.63 7.23
CA LEU A 427 -24.65 -11.85 6.23
C LEU A 427 -25.45 -13.13 6.48
N GLU A 428 -24.85 -14.17 7.04
CA GLU A 428 -25.52 -15.42 7.44
C GLU A 428 -26.67 -15.18 8.43
N GLN A 429 -26.60 -14.13 9.26
CA GLN A 429 -27.70 -13.74 10.18
C GLN A 429 -28.99 -13.38 9.42
N PHE A 430 -28.89 -13.07 8.14
CA PHE A 430 -29.99 -12.75 7.24
C PHE A 430 -30.25 -13.86 6.22
N SER A 431 -29.71 -15.07 6.46
CA SER A 431 -29.83 -16.23 5.56
C SER A 431 -29.20 -16.01 4.18
N ILE A 432 -28.17 -15.13 4.09
CA ILE A 432 -27.39 -14.88 2.89
C ILE A 432 -26.12 -15.72 2.95
N THR A 433 -26.02 -16.69 2.04
CA THR A 433 -24.89 -17.60 1.95
C THR A 433 -23.90 -17.18 0.86
N GLU A 434 -22.62 -17.43 1.07
CA GLU A 434 -21.53 -16.87 0.28
C GLU A 434 -21.62 -17.15 -1.22
N ILE A 435 -21.61 -18.42 -1.63
CA ILE A 435 -21.53 -18.82 -3.06
C ILE A 435 -22.71 -18.29 -3.89
N PRO A 436 -23.98 -18.52 -3.51
CA PRO A 436 -25.11 -17.99 -4.27
C PRO A 436 -25.16 -16.47 -4.32
N HIS A 437 -24.72 -15.81 -3.23
CA HIS A 437 -24.71 -14.36 -3.15
C HIS A 437 -23.65 -13.74 -4.05
N LYS A 438 -22.43 -14.29 -4.06
CA LYS A 438 -21.38 -13.87 -5.00
C LYS A 438 -21.79 -14.06 -6.45
N ALA A 439 -22.45 -15.19 -6.77
CA ALA A 439 -22.98 -15.44 -8.11
C ALA A 439 -24.04 -14.40 -8.52
N PHE A 440 -24.93 -13.99 -7.58
CA PHE A 440 -25.88 -12.91 -7.81
C PHE A 440 -25.17 -11.57 -8.09
N LEU A 441 -24.19 -11.17 -7.27
CA LEU A 441 -23.45 -9.92 -7.45
C LEU A 441 -22.73 -9.89 -8.80
N ASN A 442 -22.09 -11.00 -9.19
CA ASN A 442 -21.45 -11.15 -10.48
C ASN A 442 -22.44 -11.03 -11.64
N ALA A 443 -23.62 -11.66 -11.54
CA ALA A 443 -24.67 -11.57 -12.55
C ALA A 443 -25.23 -10.14 -12.66
N TYR A 444 -25.47 -9.47 -11.53
CA TYR A 444 -25.96 -8.10 -11.49
C TYR A 444 -24.99 -7.15 -12.21
N PHE A 445 -23.72 -7.14 -11.83
CA PHE A 445 -22.75 -6.21 -12.42
C PHE A 445 -22.31 -6.55 -13.84
N ARG A 446 -22.71 -7.69 -14.38
CA ARG A 446 -22.59 -8.04 -15.81
C ARG A 446 -23.86 -7.69 -16.61
N GLY A 447 -24.90 -7.16 -15.97
CA GLY A 447 -26.18 -6.87 -16.62
C GLY A 447 -27.00 -8.11 -16.97
N PHE A 448 -26.85 -9.20 -16.21
CA PHE A 448 -27.58 -10.46 -16.43
C PHE A 448 -28.82 -10.60 -15.53
N THR A 449 -29.16 -9.56 -14.78
CA THR A 449 -30.41 -9.44 -14.03
C THR A 449 -31.31 -8.38 -14.68
N GLU A 450 -32.64 -8.51 -14.50
CA GLU A 450 -33.62 -7.63 -15.17
C GLU A 450 -33.50 -6.16 -14.73
N ASP A 451 -32.95 -5.90 -13.55
CA ASP A 451 -32.84 -4.60 -12.89
C ASP A 451 -31.43 -4.01 -12.96
N SER A 452 -30.57 -4.54 -13.82
CA SER A 452 -29.20 -4.03 -13.98
C SER A 452 -28.85 -3.68 -15.42
N ASP A 453 -28.45 -2.43 -15.61
CA ASP A 453 -27.82 -1.94 -16.86
C ASP A 453 -26.29 -1.97 -16.78
N ALA A 454 -25.67 -2.58 -15.75
CA ALA A 454 -24.23 -2.66 -15.59
C ALA A 454 -23.55 -3.46 -16.69
N ARG A 455 -22.27 -3.11 -17.00
CA ARG A 455 -21.45 -3.79 -18.00
C ARG A 455 -20.05 -4.07 -17.46
N GLY A 456 -20.00 -4.85 -16.37
CA GLY A 456 -18.75 -5.40 -15.85
C GLY A 456 -18.38 -6.69 -16.56
N GLU A 457 -17.10 -7.07 -16.45
CA GLU A 457 -16.57 -8.33 -16.97
C GLU A 457 -15.92 -9.14 -15.85
N LEU A 458 -15.99 -10.47 -15.92
CA LEU A 458 -15.36 -11.34 -14.93
C LEU A 458 -13.95 -11.74 -15.35
N TYR A 459 -13.10 -11.80 -14.36
CA TYR A 459 -11.73 -12.28 -14.44
C TYR A 459 -11.48 -13.34 -13.37
N ASN A 460 -10.77 -14.44 -13.71
CA ASN A 460 -10.56 -15.60 -12.83
C ASN A 460 -11.86 -16.12 -12.18
N ASP A 461 -12.83 -16.53 -13.00
CA ASP A 461 -14.09 -17.11 -12.53
C ASP A 461 -13.85 -18.54 -12.01
N ASP A 462 -14.00 -18.75 -10.70
CA ASP A 462 -13.98 -20.07 -10.06
C ASP A 462 -15.41 -20.46 -9.63
N PRO A 463 -16.17 -21.13 -10.49
CA PRO A 463 -17.57 -21.49 -10.21
C PRO A 463 -17.70 -22.50 -9.05
N VAL A 464 -16.63 -23.23 -8.71
CA VAL A 464 -16.66 -24.20 -7.60
C VAL A 464 -16.67 -23.50 -6.24
N ARG A 465 -15.91 -22.41 -6.12
CA ARG A 465 -15.84 -21.58 -4.92
C ARG A 465 -16.81 -20.39 -4.97
N GLY A 466 -17.44 -20.16 -6.13
CA GLY A 466 -18.23 -18.96 -6.39
C GLY A 466 -17.38 -17.69 -6.39
N ASP A 467 -16.08 -17.83 -6.51
CA ASP A 467 -15.14 -16.71 -6.47
C ASP A 467 -14.81 -16.27 -7.89
N ALA A 468 -15.06 -15.01 -8.16
CA ALA A 468 -14.71 -14.36 -9.42
C ALA A 468 -14.33 -12.91 -9.12
N ARG A 469 -13.51 -12.35 -10.00
CA ARG A 469 -13.08 -10.97 -9.88
C ARG A 469 -13.78 -10.12 -10.92
N LEU A 470 -14.46 -9.07 -10.45
CA LEU A 470 -15.26 -8.20 -11.30
C LEU A 470 -14.45 -6.99 -11.74
N CYS A 471 -14.28 -6.83 -13.07
CA CYS A 471 -13.69 -5.65 -13.69
C CYS A 471 -14.80 -4.70 -14.19
N GLY A 472 -14.52 -3.41 -14.16
CA GLY A 472 -15.42 -2.37 -14.66
C GLY A 472 -15.06 -1.00 -14.09
N THR A 473 -15.31 0.05 -14.88
CA THR A 473 -15.24 1.44 -14.41
C THR A 473 -16.48 1.78 -13.57
N THR A 474 -16.45 2.84 -12.77
CA THR A 474 -17.67 3.33 -12.10
C THR A 474 -18.79 3.58 -13.10
N ALA A 475 -18.48 4.17 -14.26
CA ALA A 475 -19.44 4.44 -15.32
C ALA A 475 -20.10 3.16 -15.87
N SER A 476 -19.31 2.11 -16.18
CA SER A 476 -19.87 0.84 -16.66
C SER A 476 -20.69 0.11 -15.59
N LEU A 477 -20.23 0.12 -14.33
CA LEU A 477 -20.94 -0.54 -13.23
C LEU A 477 -22.20 0.21 -12.81
N CYS A 478 -22.28 1.54 -13.02
CA CYS A 478 -23.49 2.33 -12.82
C CYS A 478 -24.48 2.26 -14.00
N GLY A 479 -24.14 1.56 -15.09
CA GLY A 479 -25.00 1.42 -16.28
C GLY A 479 -24.89 2.55 -17.30
N LEU A 480 -23.96 3.52 -17.13
CA LEU A 480 -23.81 4.65 -18.04
C LEU A 480 -23.38 4.21 -19.45
N GLU A 481 -22.51 3.21 -19.52
CA GLU A 481 -22.04 2.67 -20.80
C GLU A 481 -23.19 2.05 -21.61
N ALA A 482 -24.03 1.22 -20.99
CA ALA A 482 -25.20 0.64 -21.61
C ALA A 482 -26.21 1.69 -22.07
N ALA A 483 -26.53 2.62 -21.18
CA ALA A 483 -27.46 3.72 -21.45
C ALA A 483 -26.99 4.62 -22.61
N ALA A 484 -25.70 4.91 -22.68
CA ALA A 484 -25.09 5.69 -23.77
C ALA A 484 -25.14 4.92 -25.11
N TYR A 485 -24.89 3.61 -25.08
CA TYR A 485 -25.01 2.76 -26.26
C TYR A 485 -26.45 2.69 -26.78
N GLU A 486 -27.42 2.55 -25.89
CA GLU A 486 -28.86 2.53 -26.20
C GLU A 486 -29.40 3.91 -26.57
N LYS A 487 -28.68 4.99 -26.28
CA LYS A 487 -29.07 6.40 -26.44
C LYS A 487 -30.35 6.75 -25.63
N ASP A 488 -30.50 6.12 -24.47
CA ASP A 488 -31.62 6.36 -23.56
C ASP A 488 -31.27 7.49 -22.58
N GLU A 489 -31.79 8.69 -22.81
CA GLU A 489 -31.54 9.87 -21.98
C GLU A 489 -31.99 9.71 -20.53
N HIS A 490 -33.04 8.94 -20.26
CA HIS A 490 -33.51 8.69 -18.91
C HIS A 490 -32.55 7.78 -18.15
N LYS A 491 -32.08 6.71 -18.76
CA LYS A 491 -31.08 5.81 -18.20
C LYS A 491 -29.74 6.52 -18.03
N ILE A 492 -29.29 7.34 -19.00
CA ILE A 492 -28.07 8.15 -18.88
C ILE A 492 -28.16 9.05 -17.64
N LYS A 493 -29.27 9.76 -17.47
CA LYS A 493 -29.45 10.63 -16.31
C LYS A 493 -29.45 9.86 -14.98
N ALA A 494 -30.12 8.71 -14.92
CA ALA A 494 -30.15 7.84 -13.74
C ALA A 494 -28.74 7.31 -13.39
N ALA A 495 -28.01 6.81 -14.37
CA ALA A 495 -26.66 6.31 -14.20
C ALA A 495 -25.67 7.40 -13.71
N LEU A 496 -25.76 8.61 -14.28
CA LEU A 496 -24.97 9.76 -13.83
C LEU A 496 -25.32 10.17 -12.40
N GLN A 497 -26.61 10.14 -12.02
CA GLN A 497 -27.03 10.45 -10.65
C GLN A 497 -26.52 9.42 -9.65
N LEU A 498 -26.52 8.15 -10.01
CA LEU A 498 -25.96 7.06 -9.19
C LEU A 498 -24.45 7.26 -9.01
N ASP A 499 -23.72 7.48 -10.10
CA ASP A 499 -22.27 7.70 -10.08
C ASP A 499 -21.89 8.90 -9.21
N LEU A 500 -22.57 10.04 -9.37
CA LEU A 500 -22.38 11.23 -8.55
C LEU A 500 -22.72 10.99 -7.07
N MET A 501 -23.77 10.23 -6.78
CA MET A 501 -24.13 9.87 -5.41
C MET A 501 -23.05 8.99 -4.76
N LEU A 502 -22.49 8.02 -5.47
CA LEU A 502 -21.42 7.17 -4.97
C LEU A 502 -20.14 7.97 -4.70
N HIS A 503 -19.79 8.91 -5.58
CA HIS A 503 -18.64 9.80 -5.36
C HIS A 503 -18.90 10.78 -4.19
N ALA A 504 -20.10 11.31 -4.02
CA ALA A 504 -20.46 12.13 -2.86
C ALA A 504 -20.34 11.32 -1.56
N PHE A 505 -20.77 10.05 -1.57
CA PHE A 505 -20.59 9.12 -0.45
C PHE A 505 -19.11 8.87 -0.16
N LEU A 506 -18.29 8.59 -1.19
CA LEU A 506 -16.84 8.43 -1.06
C LEU A 506 -16.19 9.65 -0.38
N LEU A 507 -16.50 10.86 -0.85
CA LEU A 507 -15.94 12.10 -0.32
C LEU A 507 -16.41 12.44 1.10
N SER A 508 -17.50 11.84 1.57
CA SER A 508 -18.03 12.04 2.92
C SER A 508 -17.45 11.07 3.96
N GLN A 509 -16.68 10.05 3.54
CA GLN A 509 -16.12 9.06 4.45
C GLN A 509 -14.90 9.59 5.21
N SER A 510 -14.67 9.02 6.41
CA SER A 510 -13.44 9.26 7.16
C SER A 510 -12.25 8.58 6.47
N GLY A 511 -11.16 9.29 6.29
CA GLY A 511 -9.95 8.84 5.60
C GLY A 511 -9.64 9.68 4.37
N ILE A 512 -8.83 9.15 3.47
CA ILE A 512 -8.39 9.84 2.26
C ILE A 512 -9.20 9.33 1.07
N PRO A 513 -10.09 10.13 0.49
CA PRO A 513 -10.79 9.73 -0.73
C PRO A 513 -9.85 9.81 -1.93
N VAL A 514 -9.87 8.78 -2.77
CA VAL A 514 -9.09 8.71 -4.01
C VAL A 514 -10.00 8.32 -5.18
N LEU A 515 -9.93 9.10 -6.23
CA LEU A 515 -10.65 8.86 -7.47
C LEU A 515 -9.72 8.18 -8.47
N TYR A 516 -10.27 7.23 -9.24
CA TYR A 516 -9.54 6.57 -10.32
C TYR A 516 -9.85 7.25 -11.65
N SER A 517 -8.80 7.69 -12.34
CA SER A 517 -8.92 8.42 -13.62
C SER A 517 -8.62 7.50 -14.82
#